data_8c7f1495027d7486c72758f95f7c2ba8
#
_entry.id   8c7f1495027d7486c72758f95f7c2ba8
#
_cell.length_a   1.000
_cell.length_b   1.000
_cell.length_c   1.000
_cell.angle_alpha   90.00
_cell.angle_beta   90.00
_cell.angle_gamma   90.00
#
_symmetry.space_group_name_H-M   'P 1'
#
loop_
_entity.id
_entity.type
_entity.pdbx_description
1 polymer ?
#
loop_
_entity_poly.entity_id
_entity_poly.type
_entity_poly.pdbx_seq_one_letter_code
_entity_poly.pdbx_strand_id
1 'polypeptide(L)'
;MSRLYGGVDGGGTKTLAIVVDEQGREVGRCRVGESNCNMVGYPEAASRIAEALHTASGGALPLAGACIGAAGVDNPADLAGLREALLVFGLTTRAEKLWLGNDAEIILLALE
;
A
#
# COMPACT_ATOMS: atom_id res chain seq x y z
N MET A 1 5.24 22.44 0.19
CA MET A 1 4.28 21.31 0.13
C MET A 1 4.77 20.15 0.97
N SER A 2 3.87 19.59 1.74
CA SER A 2 4.22 18.46 2.61
C SER A 2 4.41 17.19 1.78
N ARG A 3 5.38 16.37 2.18
CA ARG A 3 5.54 15.02 1.64
C ARG A 3 4.56 14.11 2.36
N LEU A 4 3.93 13.24 1.60
CA LEU A 4 2.98 12.27 2.14
C LEU A 4 3.53 10.86 2.04
N TYR A 5 3.25 10.06 3.04
CA TYR A 5 3.68 8.67 3.15
C TYR A 5 2.48 7.79 3.45
N GLY A 6 2.44 6.62 2.85
CA GLY A 6 1.33 5.70 3.02
C GLY A 6 1.73 4.41 3.69
N GLY A 7 0.80 3.85 4.45
CA GLY A 7 0.90 2.51 4.99
C GLY A 7 -0.36 1.73 4.66
N VAL A 8 -0.20 0.48 4.26
CA VAL A 8 -1.32 -0.38 3.93
C VAL A 8 -1.21 -1.72 4.65
N ASP A 9 -2.28 -2.11 5.29
CA ASP A 9 -2.46 -3.45 5.83
C ASP A 9 -3.51 -4.16 4.97
N GLY A 10 -3.04 -4.99 4.04
CA GLY A 10 -3.89 -5.74 3.13
C GLY A 10 -4.20 -7.12 3.68
N GLY A 11 -5.34 -7.24 4.32
CA GLY A 11 -5.75 -8.49 4.94
C GLY A 11 -6.64 -9.36 4.07
N GLY A 12 -7.03 -10.51 4.62
CA GLY A 12 -7.89 -11.48 3.95
C GLY A 12 -9.35 -11.05 3.88
N THR A 13 -9.78 -10.09 4.69
CA THR A 13 -11.17 -9.62 4.69
C THR A 13 -11.29 -8.14 4.39
N LYS A 14 -10.25 -7.38 4.67
CA LYS A 14 -10.25 -5.93 4.47
C LYS A 14 -8.85 -5.42 4.19
N THR A 15 -8.78 -4.27 3.57
CA THR A 15 -7.54 -3.54 3.31
C THR A 15 -7.68 -2.17 3.94
N LEU A 16 -6.75 -1.82 4.82
CA LEU A 16 -6.73 -0.52 5.48
C LEU A 16 -5.53 0.27 5.01
N ALA A 17 -5.76 1.49 4.54
CA ALA A 17 -4.69 2.42 4.18
C ALA A 17 -4.73 3.63 5.10
N ILE A 18 -3.56 4.09 5.49
CA ILE A 18 -3.40 5.32 6.28
C ILE A 18 -2.33 6.15 5.59
N VAL A 19 -2.60 7.43 5.41
CA VAL A 19 -1.63 8.37 4.84
C VAL A 19 -1.30 9.41 5.90
N VAL A 20 -0.01 9.66 6.06
CA VAL A 20 0.51 10.63 7.04
C VAL A 20 1.38 11.66 6.33
N ASP A 21 1.56 12.82 6.95
CA ASP A 21 2.50 13.83 6.49
C ASP A 21 3.90 13.57 7.06
N GLU A 22 4.85 14.44 6.75
CA GLU A 22 6.24 14.28 7.18
C GLU A 22 6.46 14.47 8.68
N GLN A 23 5.47 14.99 9.41
CA GLN A 23 5.48 15.04 10.85
C GLN A 23 4.78 13.85 11.50
N GLY A 24 4.31 12.91 10.70
CA GLY A 24 3.60 11.73 11.19
C GLY A 24 2.13 11.97 11.51
N ARG A 25 1.58 13.11 11.13
CA ARG A 25 0.16 13.41 11.37
C ARG A 25 -0.70 12.71 10.31
N GLU A 26 -1.77 12.09 10.75
CA GLU A 26 -2.67 11.41 9.83
C GLU A 26 -3.40 12.43 8.94
N VAL A 27 -3.26 12.22 7.62
CA VAL A 27 -3.95 13.00 6.61
C VAL A 27 -5.30 12.38 6.30
N GLY A 28 -5.34 11.05 6.25
CA GLY A 28 -6.57 10.33 5.98
C GLY A 28 -6.38 8.83 6.10
N ARG A 29 -7.50 8.12 6.07
CA ARG A 29 -7.52 6.65 6.06
C ARG A 29 -8.69 6.16 5.24
N CYS A 30 -8.56 4.94 4.74
CA CYS A 30 -9.60 4.31 3.94
C CYS A 30 -9.56 2.81 4.14
N ARG A 31 -10.73 2.21 4.20
CA ARG A 31 -10.87 0.75 4.28
C ARG A 31 -11.62 0.28 3.05
N VAL A 32 -11.06 -0.71 2.36
CA VAL A 32 -11.70 -1.36 1.21
C VAL A 32 -11.74 -2.87 1.44
N GLY A 33 -12.25 -3.62 0.47
CA GLY A 33 -12.34 -5.08 0.55
C GLY A 33 -10.99 -5.77 0.57
N GLU A 34 -11.01 -7.09 0.65
CA GLU A 34 -9.78 -7.89 0.74
C GLU A 34 -8.83 -7.64 -0.42
N SER A 35 -7.54 -7.75 -0.14
CA SER A 35 -6.49 -7.63 -1.15
C SER A 35 -5.50 -8.79 -1.10
N ASN A 36 -5.95 -9.96 -0.63
CA ASN A 36 -5.15 -11.18 -0.64
C ASN A 36 -4.99 -11.64 -2.08
N CYS A 37 -3.76 -11.56 -2.62
CA CYS A 37 -3.51 -11.86 -4.02
C CYS A 37 -3.78 -13.32 -4.42
N ASN A 38 -3.76 -14.24 -3.47
CA ASN A 38 -4.12 -15.64 -3.73
C ASN A 38 -5.62 -15.83 -3.93
N MET A 39 -6.42 -14.90 -3.41
CA MET A 39 -7.88 -14.96 -3.52
C MET A 39 -8.41 -14.17 -4.69
N VAL A 40 -7.87 -12.99 -4.94
CA VAL A 40 -8.41 -12.08 -5.95
C VAL A 40 -7.47 -11.89 -7.17
N GLY A 41 -6.25 -12.39 -7.09
CA GLY A 41 -5.24 -12.20 -8.14
C GLY A 41 -4.45 -10.91 -7.95
N TYR A 42 -3.28 -10.84 -8.57
CA TYR A 42 -2.39 -9.68 -8.42
C TYR A 42 -3.01 -8.37 -8.93
N PRO A 43 -3.63 -8.32 -10.11
CA PRO A 43 -4.20 -7.06 -10.60
C PRO A 43 -5.29 -6.51 -9.70
N GLU A 44 -6.19 -7.36 -9.22
CA GLU A 44 -7.28 -6.93 -8.35
C GLU A 44 -6.76 -6.51 -6.97
N ALA A 45 -5.83 -7.27 -6.41
CA ALA A 45 -5.21 -6.93 -5.13
C ALA A 45 -4.53 -5.56 -5.22
N ALA A 46 -3.77 -5.31 -6.28
CA ALA A 46 -3.11 -4.04 -6.51
C ALA A 46 -4.12 -2.90 -6.69
N SER A 47 -5.21 -3.14 -7.40
CA SER A 47 -6.27 -2.15 -7.62
C SER A 47 -6.91 -1.73 -6.30
N ARG A 48 -7.18 -2.67 -5.42
CA ARG A 48 -7.78 -2.38 -4.11
C ARG A 48 -6.84 -1.60 -3.20
N ILE A 49 -5.56 -1.95 -3.22
CA ILE A 49 -4.52 -1.23 -2.47
C ILE A 49 -4.39 0.20 -3.01
N ALA A 50 -4.36 0.36 -4.33
CA ALA A 50 -4.26 1.67 -4.96
C ALA A 50 -5.48 2.54 -4.65
N GLU A 51 -6.68 1.97 -4.69
CA GLU A 51 -7.91 2.67 -4.35
C GLU A 51 -7.88 3.17 -2.90
N ALA A 52 -7.44 2.32 -1.97
CA ALA A 52 -7.36 2.69 -0.58
C ALA A 52 -6.39 3.85 -0.35
N LEU A 53 -5.21 3.80 -0.98
CA LEU A 53 -4.22 4.88 -0.87
C LEU A 53 -4.69 6.17 -1.55
N HIS A 54 -5.33 6.06 -2.71
CA HIS A 54 -5.87 7.21 -3.40
C HIS A 54 -6.91 7.95 -2.53
N THR A 55 -7.83 7.21 -1.94
CA THR A 55 -8.85 7.78 -1.07
C THR A 55 -8.26 8.34 0.21
N ALA A 56 -7.37 7.59 0.87
CA ALA A 56 -6.75 8.03 2.12
C ALA A 56 -5.90 9.29 1.93
N SER A 57 -5.30 9.48 0.76
CA SER A 57 -4.49 10.65 0.46
C SER A 57 -5.30 11.85 -0.06
N GLY A 58 -6.61 11.67 -0.25
CA GLY A 58 -7.43 12.71 -0.87
C GLY A 58 -7.11 12.93 -2.34
N GLY A 59 -6.61 11.88 -3.00
CA GLY A 59 -6.23 11.96 -4.42
C GLY A 59 -4.82 12.48 -4.65
N ALA A 60 -4.01 12.63 -3.60
CA ALA A 60 -2.67 13.23 -3.70
C ALA A 60 -1.57 12.22 -4.05
N LEU A 61 -1.84 11.34 -5.00
CA LEU A 61 -0.81 10.44 -5.53
C LEU A 61 0.01 11.16 -6.60
N PRO A 62 1.28 10.81 -6.78
CA PRO A 62 2.05 9.80 -6.05
C PRO A 62 2.52 10.29 -4.67
N LEU A 63 2.76 9.33 -3.78
CA LEU A 63 3.28 9.58 -2.45
C LEU A 63 4.81 9.62 -2.46
N ALA A 64 5.42 10.22 -1.44
CA ALA A 64 6.88 10.21 -1.30
C ALA A 64 7.40 8.81 -0.93
N GLY A 65 6.59 8.02 -0.28
CA GLY A 65 6.91 6.64 0.04
C GLY A 65 5.67 5.89 0.48
N ALA A 66 5.68 4.58 0.34
CA ALA A 66 4.59 3.72 0.80
C ALA A 66 5.14 2.38 1.26
N CYS A 67 4.51 1.84 2.29
CA CYS A 67 4.87 0.55 2.85
C CYS A 67 3.61 -0.30 2.90
N ILE A 68 3.65 -1.44 2.24
CA ILE A 68 2.47 -2.28 2.05
C ILE A 68 2.72 -3.67 2.62
N GLY A 69 1.93 -4.03 3.63
CA GLY A 69 1.85 -5.40 4.12
C GLY A 69 0.65 -6.06 3.48
N ALA A 70 0.86 -7.16 2.76
CA ALA A 70 -0.22 -7.80 2.00
C ALA A 70 -0.31 -9.28 2.33
N ALA A 71 -1.50 -9.73 2.70
CA ALA A 71 -1.78 -11.14 2.91
C ALA A 71 -1.63 -11.90 1.58
N GLY A 72 -1.16 -13.13 1.65
CA GLY A 72 -0.99 -13.98 0.47
C GLY A 72 0.36 -13.84 -0.22
N VAL A 73 1.23 -12.94 0.26
CA VAL A 73 2.57 -12.78 -0.29
C VAL A 73 3.52 -13.70 0.51
N ASP A 74 3.55 -14.98 0.13
CA ASP A 74 4.23 -16.02 0.89
C ASP A 74 5.57 -16.46 0.29
N ASN A 75 5.86 -16.04 -0.93
CA ASN A 75 7.09 -16.43 -1.63
C ASN A 75 7.56 -15.32 -2.57
N PRO A 76 8.80 -15.43 -3.10
CA PRO A 76 9.33 -14.39 -3.98
C PRO A 76 8.52 -14.16 -5.25
N ALA A 77 7.85 -15.19 -5.78
CA ALA A 77 7.02 -15.03 -6.99
C ALA A 77 5.78 -14.17 -6.70
N ASP A 78 5.13 -14.40 -5.56
CA ASP A 78 3.99 -13.58 -5.15
C ASP A 78 4.40 -12.15 -4.89
N LEU A 79 5.55 -11.94 -4.25
CA LEU A 79 6.08 -10.62 -4.00
C LEU A 79 6.33 -9.87 -5.31
N ALA A 80 6.98 -10.53 -6.27
CA ALA A 80 7.28 -9.93 -7.57
C ALA A 80 6.01 -9.64 -8.36
N GLY A 81 5.05 -10.57 -8.36
CA GLY A 81 3.80 -10.42 -9.09
C GLY A 81 2.96 -9.25 -8.59
N LEU A 82 2.81 -9.15 -7.28
CA LEU A 82 2.04 -8.06 -6.69
C LEU A 82 2.77 -6.72 -6.86
N ARG A 83 4.09 -6.70 -6.67
CA ARG A 83 4.88 -5.49 -6.87
C ARG A 83 4.74 -4.95 -8.28
N GLU A 84 4.86 -5.81 -9.28
CA GLU A 84 4.72 -5.42 -10.67
C GLU A 84 3.34 -4.82 -10.94
N ALA A 85 2.29 -5.45 -10.43
CA ALA A 85 0.93 -4.94 -10.57
C ALA A 85 0.74 -3.59 -9.87
N LEU A 86 1.36 -3.39 -8.71
CA LEU A 86 1.29 -2.11 -7.99
C LEU A 86 2.02 -0.98 -8.70
N LEU A 87 3.15 -1.26 -9.34
CA LEU A 87 3.94 -0.25 -10.01
C LEU A 87 3.19 0.43 -11.16
N VAL A 88 2.22 -0.26 -11.76
CA VAL A 88 1.37 0.29 -12.82
C VAL A 88 0.59 1.51 -12.35
N PHE A 89 0.24 1.56 -11.07
CA PHE A 89 -0.59 2.64 -10.52
C PHE A 89 0.17 3.92 -10.16
N GLY A 90 1.51 3.89 -10.19
CA GLY A 90 2.29 5.08 -9.86
C GLY A 90 2.04 5.59 -8.44
N LEU A 91 2.01 4.70 -7.46
CA LEU A 91 1.67 5.03 -6.08
C LEU A 91 2.71 5.90 -5.39
N THR A 92 3.97 5.76 -5.78
CA THR A 92 5.07 6.54 -5.22
C THR A 92 5.82 7.27 -6.33
N THR A 93 6.51 8.36 -5.96
CA THR A 93 7.28 9.17 -6.91
C THR A 93 8.42 8.36 -7.53
N ARG A 94 8.95 7.37 -6.79
CA ARG A 94 10.03 6.50 -7.24
C ARG A 94 9.70 5.07 -6.86
N ALA A 95 9.99 4.14 -7.76
CA ALA A 95 9.68 2.72 -7.54
C ALA A 95 10.35 2.15 -6.29
N GLU A 96 11.58 2.57 -5.99
CA GLU A 96 12.32 2.09 -4.82
C GLU A 96 11.76 2.60 -3.49
N LYS A 97 10.80 3.53 -3.54
CA LYS A 97 10.11 4.03 -2.34
C LYS A 97 8.83 3.25 -2.03
N LEU A 98 8.55 2.22 -2.80
CA LEU A 98 7.45 1.30 -2.55
C LEU A 98 8.01 0.03 -1.92
N TRP A 99 7.70 -0.19 -0.65
CA TRP A 99 8.09 -1.41 0.06
C TRP A 99 6.90 -2.34 0.19
N LEU A 100 7.15 -3.62 -0.02
CA LEU A 100 6.10 -4.63 -0.02
C LEU A 100 6.58 -5.85 0.76
N GLY A 101 5.72 -6.38 1.63
CA GLY A 101 5.99 -7.58 2.40
C GLY A 101 4.70 -8.24 2.84
N ASN A 102 4.80 -9.30 3.62
CA ASN A 102 3.64 -10.04 4.11
C ASN A 102 3.23 -9.69 5.54
N ASP A 103 3.88 -8.70 6.15
CA ASP A 103 3.70 -8.38 7.56
C ASP A 103 3.41 -6.88 7.75
N ALA A 104 2.40 -6.58 8.53
CA ALA A 104 2.02 -5.21 8.88
C ALA A 104 3.10 -4.49 9.70
N GLU A 105 4.05 -5.18 10.30
CA GLU A 105 5.17 -4.57 11.03
C GLU A 105 5.98 -3.65 10.14
N ILE A 106 6.04 -3.94 8.84
CA ILE A 106 6.74 -3.11 7.86
C ILE A 106 6.15 -1.69 7.88
N ILE A 107 4.83 -1.58 8.04
CA ILE A 107 4.15 -0.29 8.06
C ILE A 107 4.60 0.54 9.26
N LEU A 108 4.70 -0.10 10.42
CA LEU A 108 5.12 0.57 11.65
C LEU A 108 6.55 1.08 11.54
N LEU A 109 7.43 0.27 10.96
CA LEU A 109 8.84 0.67 10.77
C LEU A 109 8.97 1.84 9.80
N ALA A 110 8.16 1.89 8.77
CA ALA A 110 8.21 2.94 7.77
C ALA A 110 7.70 4.29 8.28
N LEU A 111 6.84 4.27 9.29
CA LEU A 111 6.24 5.48 9.86
C LEU A 111 7.03 6.05 11.05
N GLU A 112 8.05 5.34 11.49
CA GLU A 112 8.91 5.82 12.58
C GLU A 112 9.94 6.87 12.08
#